data_c53276cb9f2ac4aa691f19369aac076a
#
_entry.id   c53276cb9f2ac4aa691f19369aac076a
#
_cell.length_a   1.000
_cell.length_b   1.000
_cell.length_c   1.000
_cell.angle_alpha   90.00
_cell.angle_beta   90.00
_cell.angle_gamma   90.00
#
_symmetry.space_group_name_H-M   'P 1'
#
loop_
_entity.id
_entity.type
_entity.pdbx_description
1 polymer ?
#
loop_
_entity_poly.entity_id
_entity_poly.type
_entity_poly.pdbx_seq_one_letter_code
_entity_poly.pdbx_strand_id
1 'polypeptide(L)'
;MRRTSASWSTQAQRDAWEQAGISVDRVFSEGADMLNELAGMAGVSFGLHLCRGNYDSDWISTGTYETISKQLFQRAANYDILLLEYDDERSGSFSALSDVPDDKTVVLGLVSTKFDRMEPADQLAARIQRGERLLPAGPARAVDAVRRSPRPDRATQISEDAQENKLRLVGEVADRVWG
;
A
#
# COMPACT_ATOMS: atom_id res chain seq x y z
N MET A 1 -19.64 18.01 -10.86
CA MET A 1 -20.25 16.80 -10.26
C MET A 1 -19.23 16.25 -9.27
N ARG A 2 -19.41 16.41 -7.96
CA ARG A 2 -18.47 15.85 -6.95
C ARG A 2 -18.63 14.34 -6.99
N ARG A 3 -17.61 13.63 -7.46
CA ARG A 3 -17.56 12.16 -7.29
C ARG A 3 -17.39 11.89 -5.81
N THR A 4 -18.40 11.30 -5.20
CA THR A 4 -18.29 10.73 -3.87
C THR A 4 -17.31 9.55 -4.00
N SER A 5 -16.08 9.77 -3.56
CA SER A 5 -15.09 8.70 -3.48
C SER A 5 -15.63 7.61 -2.55
N ALA A 6 -15.88 6.44 -3.09
CA ALA A 6 -16.26 5.29 -2.29
C ALA A 6 -15.07 4.90 -1.39
N SER A 7 -15.20 5.17 -0.11
CA SER A 7 -14.19 4.80 0.88
C SER A 7 -14.72 3.66 1.75
N TRP A 8 -14.31 2.42 1.44
CA TRP A 8 -14.63 1.22 2.23
C TRP A 8 -14.05 1.25 3.64
N SER A 9 -13.25 2.23 3.96
CA SER A 9 -12.61 2.39 5.26
C SER A 9 -13.22 3.50 6.13
N THR A 10 -14.17 4.30 5.62
CA THR A 10 -14.91 5.24 6.46
C THR A 10 -16.16 4.59 7.05
N GLN A 11 -16.54 4.99 8.27
CA GLN A 11 -17.76 4.48 8.91
C GLN A 11 -18.99 4.70 8.02
N ALA A 12 -19.11 5.87 7.40
CA ALA A 12 -20.23 6.18 6.51
C ALA A 12 -20.35 5.20 5.33
N GLN A 13 -19.23 4.74 4.78
CA GLN A 13 -19.24 3.77 3.68
C GLN A 13 -19.58 2.37 4.17
N ARG A 14 -19.09 1.97 5.34
CA ARG A 14 -19.45 0.70 5.97
C ARG A 14 -20.96 0.66 6.21
N ASP A 15 -21.52 1.73 6.79
CA ASP A 15 -22.94 1.84 7.05
C ASP A 15 -23.77 1.75 5.75
N ALA A 16 -23.32 2.39 4.67
CA ALA A 16 -23.98 2.33 3.37
C ALA A 16 -23.96 0.93 2.76
N TRP A 17 -22.88 0.17 2.94
CA TRP A 17 -22.80 -1.23 2.48
C TRP A 17 -23.70 -2.14 3.29
N GLU A 18 -23.69 -2.02 4.61
CA GLU A 18 -24.59 -2.79 5.49
C GLU A 18 -26.07 -2.50 5.16
N GLN A 19 -26.43 -1.23 4.91
CA GLN A 19 -27.77 -0.86 4.46
C GLN A 19 -28.14 -1.45 3.09
N ALA A 20 -27.16 -1.64 2.22
CA ALA A 20 -27.33 -2.31 0.93
C ALA A 20 -27.31 -3.86 1.04
N GLY A 21 -27.23 -4.42 2.26
CA GLY A 21 -27.17 -5.86 2.50
C GLY A 21 -25.78 -6.48 2.25
N ILE A 22 -24.74 -5.65 2.15
CA ILE A 22 -23.36 -6.11 1.97
C ILE A 22 -22.64 -6.08 3.32
N SER A 23 -22.42 -7.23 3.92
CA SER A 23 -21.68 -7.31 5.17
C SER A 23 -20.20 -7.04 4.95
N VAL A 24 -19.69 -5.98 5.59
CA VAL A 24 -18.29 -5.57 5.50
C VAL A 24 -17.37 -6.66 6.06
N ASP A 25 -17.75 -7.29 7.16
CA ASP A 25 -16.95 -8.36 7.77
C ASP A 25 -16.85 -9.61 6.86
N ARG A 26 -17.91 -9.94 6.14
CA ARG A 26 -17.88 -11.01 5.14
C ARG A 26 -16.99 -10.66 3.95
N VAL A 27 -17.07 -9.43 3.44
CA VAL A 27 -16.21 -8.97 2.34
C VAL A 27 -14.73 -9.12 2.70
N PHE A 28 -14.35 -8.76 3.93
CA PHE A 28 -12.96 -8.93 4.38
C PHE A 28 -12.57 -10.38 4.64
N SER A 29 -13.44 -11.17 5.30
CA SER A 29 -13.12 -12.56 5.60
C SER A 29 -13.12 -13.45 4.36
N GLU A 30 -14.20 -13.45 3.60
CA GLU A 30 -14.34 -14.27 2.39
C GLU A 30 -13.38 -13.80 1.28
N GLY A 31 -13.13 -12.48 1.18
CA GLY A 31 -12.15 -11.92 0.27
C GLY A 31 -10.73 -12.36 0.60
N ALA A 32 -10.35 -12.38 1.87
CA ALA A 32 -9.04 -12.87 2.30
C ALA A 32 -8.90 -14.38 2.05
N ASP A 33 -9.95 -15.17 2.32
CA ASP A 33 -9.96 -16.60 2.06
C ASP A 33 -9.79 -16.89 0.57
N MET A 34 -10.53 -16.19 -0.29
CA MET A 34 -10.38 -16.31 -1.75
C MET A 34 -8.97 -15.91 -2.22
N LEU A 35 -8.40 -14.85 -1.68
CA LEU A 35 -7.03 -14.44 -1.99
C LEU A 35 -6.02 -15.52 -1.58
N ASN A 36 -6.19 -16.15 -0.42
CA ASN A 36 -5.32 -17.24 0.03
C ASN A 36 -5.46 -18.50 -0.83
N GLU A 37 -6.64 -18.79 -1.37
CA GLU A 37 -6.81 -19.90 -2.32
C GLU A 37 -6.05 -19.66 -3.63
N LEU A 38 -5.94 -18.39 -4.09
CA LEU A 38 -5.19 -18.01 -5.28
C LEU A 38 -3.66 -18.03 -5.05
N ALA A 39 -3.22 -17.81 -3.83
CA ALA A 39 -1.83 -17.87 -3.40
C ALA A 39 -1.53 -19.24 -2.76
N GLY A 40 -0.28 -19.57 -2.58
CA GLY A 40 0.10 -20.79 -1.84
C GLY A 40 0.61 -21.92 -2.74
N MET A 41 1.02 -21.61 -3.97
CA MET A 41 1.78 -22.57 -4.78
C MET A 41 3.19 -22.75 -4.21
N ALA A 42 3.60 -23.98 -3.98
CA ALA A 42 4.90 -24.30 -3.42
C ALA A 42 6.06 -23.75 -4.29
N GLY A 43 7.02 -23.09 -3.65
CA GLY A 43 8.21 -22.55 -4.30
C GLY A 43 8.00 -21.24 -5.05
N VAL A 44 6.85 -20.57 -4.86
CA VAL A 44 6.55 -19.24 -5.41
C VAL A 44 6.21 -18.27 -4.29
N SER A 45 6.88 -17.13 -4.26
CA SER A 45 6.53 -16.04 -3.34
C SER A 45 5.43 -15.17 -3.91
N PHE A 46 4.39 -14.95 -3.10
CA PHE A 46 3.25 -14.12 -3.48
C PHE A 46 3.28 -12.76 -2.77
N GLY A 47 3.05 -11.68 -3.54
CA GLY A 47 2.91 -10.33 -3.01
C GLY A 47 1.46 -9.86 -3.08
N LEU A 48 0.92 -9.35 -1.98
CA LEU A 48 -0.39 -8.72 -1.92
C LEU A 48 -0.25 -7.21 -1.97
N HIS A 49 -0.72 -6.60 -3.07
CA HIS A 49 -0.75 -5.15 -3.21
C HIS A 49 -2.06 -4.58 -2.64
N LEU A 50 -1.91 -3.68 -1.69
CA LEU A 50 -3.01 -2.99 -1.05
C LEU A 50 -2.96 -1.50 -1.36
N CYS A 51 -3.81 -1.05 -2.28
CA CYS A 51 -3.97 0.36 -2.62
C CYS A 51 -5.40 0.84 -2.35
N ARG A 52 -5.58 2.15 -2.43
CA ARG A 52 -6.90 2.80 -2.28
C ARG A 52 -7.49 3.23 -3.62
N GLY A 53 -6.85 2.81 -4.68
CA GLY A 53 -7.19 3.22 -6.04
C GLY A 53 -6.74 4.65 -6.37
N ASN A 54 -6.27 4.76 -7.60
CA ASN A 54 -5.83 5.99 -8.19
C ASN A 54 -6.31 6.02 -9.64
N TYR A 55 -6.93 7.12 -10.05
CA TYR A 55 -7.42 7.32 -11.40
C TYR A 55 -7.08 8.73 -11.88
N ASP A 56 -6.32 8.85 -12.96
CA ASP A 56 -5.83 10.11 -13.51
C ASP A 56 -5.15 11.00 -12.45
N SER A 57 -4.30 10.38 -11.59
CA SER A 57 -3.65 11.00 -10.43
C SER A 57 -4.59 11.47 -9.31
N ASP A 58 -5.88 11.20 -9.42
CA ASP A 58 -6.88 11.51 -8.41
C ASP A 58 -7.21 10.31 -7.51
N TRP A 59 -7.59 10.59 -6.29
CA TRP A 59 -7.98 9.57 -5.31
C TRP A 59 -9.31 8.92 -5.66
N ILE A 60 -9.36 7.60 -5.70
CA ILE A 60 -10.63 6.85 -5.84
C ILE A 60 -11.27 6.67 -4.47
N SER A 61 -10.48 6.31 -3.45
CA SER A 61 -10.99 6.12 -2.09
C SER A 61 -10.05 6.71 -1.05
N THR A 62 -10.59 6.94 0.15
CA THR A 62 -9.85 7.44 1.32
C THR A 62 -9.97 6.42 2.45
N GLY A 63 -9.08 6.51 3.43
CA GLY A 63 -9.06 5.69 4.61
C GLY A 63 -7.71 5.09 4.92
N THR A 64 -7.45 4.92 6.19
CA THR A 64 -6.13 4.55 6.69
C THR A 64 -5.99 3.04 6.85
N TYR A 65 -4.77 2.55 6.88
CA TYR A 65 -4.51 1.12 7.08
C TYR A 65 -4.94 0.64 8.48
N GLU A 66 -4.92 1.50 9.49
CA GLU A 66 -5.33 1.16 10.85
C GLU A 66 -6.75 0.57 10.93
N THR A 67 -7.62 0.94 9.99
CA THR A 67 -9.00 0.44 9.96
C THR A 67 -9.13 -1.01 9.49
N ILE A 68 -8.11 -1.53 8.82
CA ILE A 68 -8.16 -2.86 8.16
C ILE A 68 -6.99 -3.78 8.53
N SER A 69 -5.91 -3.23 9.10
CA SER A 69 -4.66 -3.96 9.32
C SER A 69 -4.87 -5.26 10.10
N LYS A 70 -5.59 -5.22 11.21
CA LYS A 70 -5.85 -6.39 12.05
C LYS A 70 -6.64 -7.48 11.32
N GLN A 71 -7.59 -7.08 10.48
CA GLN A 71 -8.42 -8.04 9.77
C GLN A 71 -7.72 -8.61 8.53
N LEU A 72 -6.99 -7.77 7.79
CA LEU A 72 -6.44 -8.16 6.50
C LEU A 72 -5.01 -8.71 6.59
N PHE A 73 -4.12 -8.06 7.34
CA PHE A 73 -2.72 -8.50 7.40
C PHE A 73 -2.58 -9.88 8.04
N GLN A 74 -3.35 -10.14 9.10
CA GLN A 74 -3.37 -11.44 9.78
C GLN A 74 -4.02 -12.55 8.93
N ARG A 75 -4.93 -12.19 8.04
CA ARG A 75 -5.63 -13.16 7.18
C ARG A 75 -4.90 -13.45 5.86
N ALA A 76 -3.99 -12.62 5.42
CA ALA A 76 -3.20 -12.83 4.20
C ALA A 76 -2.11 -13.90 4.40
N ALA A 77 -2.50 -15.10 4.88
CA ALA A 77 -1.59 -16.14 5.35
C ALA A 77 -0.64 -16.65 4.25
N ASN A 78 -1.14 -16.83 3.03
CA ASN A 78 -0.40 -17.39 1.91
C ASN A 78 0.37 -16.33 1.09
N TYR A 79 0.45 -15.11 1.58
CA TYR A 79 1.23 -14.04 0.97
C TYR A 79 2.50 -13.79 1.78
N ASP A 80 3.65 -13.79 1.11
CA ASP A 80 4.96 -13.56 1.73
C ASP A 80 5.27 -12.06 1.85
N ILE A 81 4.68 -11.25 0.95
CA ILE A 81 5.01 -9.83 0.78
C ILE A 81 3.74 -8.99 0.82
N LEU A 82 3.74 -7.96 1.65
CA LEU A 82 2.70 -6.92 1.67
C LEU A 82 3.24 -5.65 1.03
N LEU A 83 2.63 -5.21 -0.08
CA LEU A 83 3.00 -3.98 -0.78
C LEU A 83 1.98 -2.89 -0.39
N LEU A 84 2.42 -1.95 0.46
CA LEU A 84 1.57 -0.95 1.11
C LEU A 84 1.89 0.46 0.58
N GLU A 85 0.87 1.19 0.13
CA GLU A 85 1.05 2.57 -0.32
C GLU A 85 1.02 3.54 0.86
N TYR A 86 2.16 4.18 1.12
CA TYR A 86 2.35 5.22 2.13
C TYR A 86 2.86 6.54 1.54
N ASP A 87 2.57 6.82 0.28
CA ASP A 87 3.04 7.99 -0.45
C ASP A 87 2.27 9.29 -0.12
N ASP A 88 1.10 9.16 0.50
CA ASP A 88 0.25 10.29 0.89
C ASP A 88 -0.45 10.10 2.24
N GLU A 89 -1.17 11.13 2.69
CA GLU A 89 -1.86 11.19 3.97
C GLU A 89 -2.99 10.17 4.15
N ARG A 90 -3.55 9.64 3.06
CA ARG A 90 -4.61 8.60 3.12
C ARG A 90 -4.16 7.33 3.80
N SER A 91 -2.85 7.11 3.84
CA SER A 91 -2.27 5.91 4.44
C SER A 91 -2.42 5.86 5.96
N GLY A 92 -2.63 7.01 6.59
CA GLY A 92 -2.56 7.13 8.03
C GLY A 92 -1.13 7.12 8.55
N SER A 93 -0.96 6.64 9.75
CA SER A 93 0.36 6.50 10.37
C SER A 93 0.97 5.11 10.09
N PHE A 94 2.21 4.93 10.45
CA PHE A 94 2.84 3.60 10.40
C PHE A 94 2.41 2.67 11.53
N SER A 95 1.50 3.08 12.43
CA SER A 95 1.05 2.23 13.54
C SER A 95 0.43 0.91 13.07
N ALA A 96 -0.21 0.89 11.89
CA ALA A 96 -0.74 -0.33 11.28
C ALA A 96 0.34 -1.40 11.00
N LEU A 97 1.60 -1.02 10.89
CA LEU A 97 2.71 -1.96 10.65
C LEU A 97 2.93 -2.90 11.85
N SER A 98 2.52 -2.51 13.05
CA SER A 98 2.59 -3.40 14.23
C SER A 98 1.63 -4.58 14.15
N ASP A 99 0.64 -4.55 13.26
CA ASP A 99 -0.31 -5.65 13.02
C ASP A 99 0.19 -6.62 11.94
N VAL A 100 1.34 -6.36 11.31
CA VAL A 100 1.93 -7.26 10.31
C VAL A 100 2.49 -8.50 11.00
N PRO A 101 2.20 -9.72 10.52
CA PRO A 101 2.85 -10.94 11.02
C PRO A 101 4.37 -10.91 10.81
N ASP A 102 5.12 -11.54 11.70
CA ASP A 102 6.59 -11.52 11.73
C ASP A 102 7.27 -12.32 10.59
N ASP A 103 6.49 -13.15 9.90
CA ASP A 103 6.92 -13.92 8.73
C ASP A 103 6.79 -13.15 7.39
N LYS A 104 6.27 -11.92 7.39
CA LYS A 104 6.00 -11.16 6.18
C LYS A 104 7.10 -10.13 5.86
N THR A 105 7.37 -9.98 4.57
CA THR A 105 8.13 -8.84 4.06
C THR A 105 7.18 -7.68 3.77
N VAL A 106 7.54 -6.47 4.17
CA VAL A 106 6.74 -5.26 3.87
C VAL A 106 7.47 -4.39 2.88
N VAL A 107 6.77 -4.01 1.81
CA VAL A 107 7.23 -3.01 0.84
C VAL A 107 6.46 -1.73 1.09
N LEU A 108 7.15 -0.68 1.51
CA LEU A 108 6.56 0.64 1.73
C LEU A 108 6.68 1.48 0.46
N GLY A 109 5.57 1.75 -0.18
CA GLY A 109 5.50 2.68 -1.31
C GLY A 109 5.49 4.13 -0.80
N LEU A 110 6.66 4.74 -0.69
CA LEU A 110 6.84 6.07 -0.11
C LEU A 110 6.94 7.19 -1.15
N VAL A 111 7.20 6.83 -2.41
CA VAL A 111 7.36 7.77 -3.52
C VAL A 111 6.07 7.83 -4.34
N SER A 112 5.53 9.04 -4.47
CA SER A 112 4.28 9.24 -5.20
C SER A 112 4.49 9.24 -6.71
N THR A 113 3.59 8.55 -7.41
CA THR A 113 3.52 8.58 -8.89
C THR A 113 2.46 9.54 -9.41
N LYS A 114 1.98 10.46 -8.57
CA LYS A 114 0.88 11.38 -8.91
C LYS A 114 1.36 12.74 -9.41
N PHE A 115 2.63 13.09 -9.17
CA PHE A 115 3.20 14.40 -9.50
C PHE A 115 4.73 14.33 -9.69
N ASP A 116 5.28 15.32 -10.41
CA ASP A 116 6.71 15.38 -10.76
C ASP A 116 7.62 15.73 -9.58
N ARG A 117 7.09 16.35 -8.53
CA ARG A 117 7.90 16.74 -7.37
C ARG A 117 8.65 15.55 -6.79
N MET A 118 9.97 15.71 -6.66
CA MET A 118 10.85 14.74 -6.02
C MET A 118 10.70 14.78 -4.50
N GLU A 119 10.63 13.64 -3.89
CA GLU A 119 10.71 13.48 -2.44
C GLU A 119 12.17 13.64 -1.99
N PRO A 120 12.45 14.31 -0.84
CA PRO A 120 13.80 14.42 -0.32
C PRO A 120 14.33 13.05 0.17
N ALA A 121 15.51 12.64 -0.29
CA ALA A 121 16.12 11.35 0.06
C ALA A 121 16.26 11.13 1.57
N ASP A 122 16.63 12.19 2.32
CA ASP A 122 16.75 12.12 3.80
C ASP A 122 15.41 11.82 4.47
N GLN A 123 14.31 12.40 3.95
CA GLN A 123 12.98 12.13 4.49
C GLN A 123 12.52 10.72 4.18
N LEU A 124 12.82 10.19 2.98
CA LEU A 124 12.52 8.81 2.63
C LEU A 124 13.28 7.84 3.54
N ALA A 125 14.59 8.03 3.72
CA ALA A 125 15.40 7.21 4.61
C ALA A 125 14.88 7.24 6.06
N ALA A 126 14.53 8.41 6.57
CA ALA A 126 13.96 8.55 7.92
C ALA A 126 12.59 7.87 8.05
N ARG A 127 11.76 7.90 7.00
CA ARG A 127 10.45 7.20 6.97
C ARG A 127 10.63 5.69 6.95
N ILE A 128 11.57 5.17 6.17
CA ILE A 128 11.91 3.74 6.15
C ILE A 128 12.31 3.29 7.55
N GLN A 129 13.29 3.95 8.17
CA GLN A 129 13.75 3.62 9.52
C GLN A 129 12.63 3.72 10.58
N ARG A 130 11.69 4.65 10.42
CA ARG A 130 10.52 4.74 11.29
C ARG A 130 9.59 3.56 11.09
N GLY A 131 9.34 3.14 9.85
CA GLY A 131 8.52 1.97 9.53
C GLY A 131 9.14 0.68 10.10
N GLU A 132 10.44 0.48 9.89
CA GLU A 132 11.17 -0.68 10.40
C GLU A 132 11.06 -0.86 11.91
N ARG A 133 11.09 0.23 12.68
CA ARG A 133 10.95 0.18 14.15
C ARG A 133 9.57 -0.29 14.64
N LEU A 134 8.57 -0.24 13.79
CA LEU A 134 7.19 -0.65 14.12
C LEU A 134 6.87 -2.05 13.60
N LEU A 135 7.68 -2.57 12.70
CA LEU A 135 7.55 -3.94 12.23
C LEU A 135 7.99 -4.92 13.33
N PRO A 136 7.34 -6.06 13.45
CA PRO A 136 7.79 -7.14 14.33
C PRO A 136 9.24 -7.54 14.01
N ALA A 137 9.95 -8.09 14.98
CA ALA A 137 11.31 -8.60 14.79
C ALA A 137 11.28 -9.83 13.87
N GLY A 138 11.41 -9.64 12.57
CA GLY A 138 11.35 -10.67 11.54
C GLY A 138 12.09 -10.25 10.26
N PRO A 139 11.99 -11.00 9.16
CA PRO A 139 12.65 -10.69 7.88
C PRO A 139 12.00 -9.50 7.16
N ALA A 140 11.15 -8.74 7.85
CA ALA A 140 10.44 -7.59 7.30
C ALA A 140 11.43 -6.55 6.79
N ARG A 141 11.49 -6.37 5.48
CA ARG A 141 12.28 -5.34 4.82
C ARG A 141 11.34 -4.28 4.29
N ALA A 142 11.50 -3.05 4.74
CA ALA A 142 10.88 -1.91 4.10
C ALA A 142 11.63 -1.65 2.78
N VAL A 143 11.02 -2.00 1.66
CA VAL A 143 11.54 -1.67 0.33
C VAL A 143 10.62 -0.61 -0.26
N ASP A 144 11.19 0.42 -0.87
CA ASP A 144 10.38 1.41 -1.57
C ASP A 144 9.98 0.89 -2.95
N ALA A 145 8.76 1.13 -3.36
CA ALA A 145 8.27 0.76 -4.68
C ALA A 145 7.66 1.96 -5.39
N VAL A 146 8.17 2.25 -6.57
CA VAL A 146 7.55 3.19 -7.51
C VAL A 146 6.66 2.41 -8.45
N ARG A 147 5.36 2.68 -8.43
CA ARG A 147 4.44 2.04 -9.36
C ARG A 147 4.10 2.97 -10.52
N ARG A 148 4.36 2.53 -11.74
CA ARG A 148 3.91 3.20 -12.96
C ARG A 148 2.41 2.97 -13.16
N SER A 149 1.64 4.03 -13.47
CA SER A 149 0.29 3.86 -14.02
C SER A 149 0.40 3.23 -15.41
N PRO A 150 -0.30 2.13 -15.70
CA PRO A 150 -0.09 1.36 -16.94
C PRO A 150 -0.84 1.87 -18.17
N ARG A 151 -1.35 3.11 -18.18
CA ARG A 151 -2.15 3.62 -19.30
C ARG A 151 -1.43 4.74 -20.04
N PRO A 152 -0.87 4.47 -21.24
CA PRO A 152 -0.20 5.46 -22.06
C PRO A 152 -1.16 6.44 -22.75
N ASP A 153 -2.46 6.20 -22.70
CA ASP A 153 -3.51 6.95 -23.42
C ASP A 153 -4.15 8.07 -22.58
N ARG A 154 -3.73 8.26 -21.34
CA ARG A 154 -4.24 9.33 -20.46
C ARG A 154 -3.08 10.11 -19.87
N ALA A 155 -3.25 11.43 -19.82
CA ALA A 155 -2.29 12.35 -19.24
C ALA A 155 -2.10 12.03 -17.74
N THR A 156 -1.05 11.28 -17.42
CA THR A 156 -0.55 11.21 -16.05
C THR A 156 0.06 12.57 -15.73
N GLN A 157 -0.16 13.09 -14.53
CA GLN A 157 0.45 14.36 -14.08
C GLN A 157 1.94 14.20 -13.79
N ILE A 158 2.53 13.05 -14.09
CA ILE A 158 3.95 12.78 -13.92
C ILE A 158 4.62 12.60 -15.29
N SER A 159 5.70 13.33 -15.54
CA SER A 159 6.52 13.24 -16.75
C SER A 159 7.39 11.96 -16.75
N GLU A 160 7.84 11.53 -17.92
CA GLU A 160 8.76 10.38 -18.04
C GLU A 160 10.08 10.65 -17.32
N ASP A 161 10.63 11.86 -17.44
CA ASP A 161 11.86 12.27 -16.75
C ASP A 161 11.69 12.21 -15.23
N ALA A 162 10.56 12.67 -14.70
CA ALA A 162 10.29 12.59 -13.27
C ALA A 162 10.15 11.13 -12.79
N GLN A 163 9.52 10.26 -13.60
CA GLN A 163 9.45 8.82 -13.28
C GLN A 163 10.85 8.19 -13.20
N GLU A 164 11.69 8.45 -14.19
CA GLU A 164 13.06 7.92 -14.22
C GLU A 164 13.87 8.41 -13.03
N ASN A 165 13.77 9.72 -12.72
CA ASN A 165 14.45 10.32 -11.57
C ASN A 165 13.95 9.72 -10.24
N LYS A 166 12.65 9.46 -10.09
CA LYS A 166 12.08 8.80 -8.91
C LYS A 166 12.56 7.36 -8.76
N LEU A 167 12.64 6.60 -9.85
CA LEU A 167 13.22 5.24 -9.83
C LEU A 167 14.69 5.26 -9.38
N ARG A 168 15.47 6.22 -9.88
CA ARG A 168 16.87 6.40 -9.47
C ARG A 168 16.97 6.77 -7.99
N LEU A 169 16.13 7.69 -7.51
CA LEU A 169 16.05 8.07 -6.10
C LEU A 169 15.75 6.86 -5.20
N VAL A 170 14.83 5.99 -5.60
CA VAL A 170 14.52 4.77 -4.83
C VAL A 170 15.75 3.88 -4.67
N GLY A 171 16.51 3.67 -5.77
CA GLY A 171 17.77 2.91 -5.72
C GLY A 171 18.81 3.55 -4.78
N GLU A 172 19.02 4.86 -4.90
CA GLU A 172 19.95 5.61 -4.05
C GLU A 172 19.58 5.53 -2.56
N VAL A 173 18.29 5.64 -2.24
CA VAL A 173 17.82 5.53 -0.85
C VAL A 173 17.96 4.11 -0.33
N ALA A 174 17.67 3.10 -1.15
CA ALA A 174 17.83 1.71 -0.78
C ALA A 174 19.31 1.37 -0.46
N ASP A 175 20.23 1.78 -1.33
CA ASP A 175 21.68 1.60 -1.10
C ASP A 175 22.16 2.30 0.17
N ARG A 176 21.61 3.47 0.47
CA ARG A 176 21.95 4.23 1.68
C ARG A 176 21.44 3.59 2.98
N VAL A 177 20.28 2.93 2.92
CA VAL A 177 19.65 2.35 4.12
C VAL A 177 20.13 0.94 4.39
N TRP A 178 20.38 0.15 3.34
CA TRP A 178 20.67 -1.27 3.47
C TRP A 178 22.01 -1.72 2.82
N GLY A 179 22.68 -0.86 2.04
CA GLY A 179 24.01 -1.08 1.45
C GLY A 179 25.10 -0.73 2.44
#